data_6c82c91145b8787044c792fc75f10f6b
#
_entry.id   6c82c91145b8787044c792fc75f10f6b
#
_cell.length_a   1.000
_cell.length_b   1.000
_cell.length_c   1.000
_cell.angle_alpha   90.00
_cell.angle_beta   90.00
_cell.angle_gamma   90.00
#
_symmetry.space_group_name_H-M   'P 1'
#
loop_
_entity.id
_entity.type
_entity.pdbx_description
1 polymer ?
#
loop_
_entity_poly.entity_id
_entity_poly.type
_entity_poly.pdbx_seq_one_letter_code
_entity_poly.pdbx_strand_id
1 'polypeptide(L)'
;MSKTRWMVFAGFVAAFLVAIYWHYFSRASIPHEAIRLHLRLTASSIYEFHKATGRWPKVADDLASTSLAQTSPYWRTLIDNGSVAVVWNSDLKPDPKDNASLLLTYNNAGLFSKLGRVRVCWGDLRTEYVKEEDLRSKLKSQSR
;
A
#
# COMPACT_ATOMS: atom_id res chain seq x y z
N MET A 1 8.02 40.88 -31.31
CA MET A 1 7.39 40.62 -29.99
C MET A 1 8.16 41.44 -28.92
N SER A 2 7.49 42.22 -28.08
CA SER A 2 8.16 43.02 -27.06
C SER A 2 8.76 42.11 -25.97
N LYS A 3 9.90 42.52 -25.38
CA LYS A 3 10.58 41.81 -24.29
C LYS A 3 9.62 41.48 -23.13
N THR A 4 8.65 42.34 -22.87
CA THR A 4 7.63 42.18 -21.83
C THR A 4 6.70 40.96 -22.08
N ARG A 5 6.31 40.68 -23.34
CA ARG A 5 5.49 39.55 -23.71
C ARG A 5 6.23 38.22 -23.53
N TRP A 6 7.54 38.20 -23.76
CA TRP A 6 8.39 37.04 -23.55
C TRP A 6 8.55 36.72 -22.05
N MET A 7 8.70 37.73 -21.19
CA MET A 7 8.78 37.49 -19.74
C MET A 7 7.48 36.96 -19.16
N VAL A 8 6.33 37.45 -19.62
CA VAL A 8 5.02 36.95 -19.17
C VAL A 8 4.82 35.49 -19.60
N PHE A 9 5.18 35.16 -20.85
CA PHE A 9 5.05 33.79 -21.35
C PHE A 9 5.99 32.81 -20.60
N ALA A 10 7.24 33.18 -20.34
CA ALA A 10 8.18 32.41 -19.56
C ALA A 10 7.71 32.16 -18.13
N GLY A 11 7.09 33.18 -17.49
CA GLY A 11 6.49 33.06 -16.17
C GLY A 11 5.31 32.07 -16.13
N PHE A 12 4.45 32.10 -17.16
CA PHE A 12 3.35 31.11 -17.27
C PHE A 12 3.84 29.68 -17.46
N VAL A 13 4.84 29.47 -18.31
CA VAL A 13 5.44 28.16 -18.53
C VAL A 13 6.11 27.63 -17.26
N ALA A 14 6.84 28.47 -16.53
CA ALA A 14 7.46 28.08 -15.27
C ALA A 14 6.41 27.72 -14.20
N ALA A 15 5.34 28.52 -14.04
CA ALA A 15 4.26 28.24 -13.11
C ALA A 15 3.52 26.94 -13.47
N PHE A 16 3.30 26.69 -14.76
CA PHE A 16 2.67 25.46 -15.24
C PHE A 16 3.54 24.23 -14.99
N LEU A 17 4.86 24.32 -15.22
CA LEU A 17 5.79 23.23 -14.91
C LEU A 17 5.88 22.97 -13.40
N VAL A 18 5.86 24.00 -12.56
CA VAL A 18 5.81 23.85 -11.10
C VAL A 18 4.50 23.20 -10.66
N ALA A 19 3.36 23.58 -11.24
CA ALA A 19 2.07 22.97 -10.94
C ALA A 19 2.01 21.51 -11.38
N ILE A 20 2.56 21.16 -12.54
CA ILE A 20 2.70 19.76 -12.99
C ILE A 20 3.62 19.00 -12.05
N TYR A 21 4.79 19.54 -11.73
CA TYR A 21 5.73 18.93 -10.80
C TYR A 21 5.06 18.69 -9.44
N TRP A 22 4.39 19.70 -8.88
CA TRP A 22 3.66 19.58 -7.61
C TRP A 22 2.52 18.55 -7.70
N HIS A 23 1.76 18.54 -8.79
CA HIS A 23 0.66 17.58 -8.98
C HIS A 23 1.15 16.13 -9.13
N TYR A 24 2.26 15.92 -9.84
CA TYR A 24 2.81 14.58 -10.04
C TYR A 24 3.69 14.11 -8.88
N PHE A 25 4.44 14.98 -8.24
CA PHE A 25 5.34 14.63 -7.15
C PHE A 25 4.69 14.68 -5.77
N SER A 26 3.72 15.53 -5.51
CA SER A 26 2.99 15.53 -4.23
C SER A 26 1.99 14.38 -4.12
N ARG A 27 1.54 13.81 -5.25
CA ARG A 27 0.76 12.57 -5.30
C ARG A 27 1.62 11.31 -5.41
N ALA A 28 2.89 11.45 -5.72
CA ALA A 28 3.79 10.33 -5.88
C ALA A 28 4.79 10.28 -4.74
N SER A 29 4.79 9.21 -4.10
CA SER A 29 5.83 8.66 -3.24
C SER A 29 5.67 8.91 -1.75
N ILE A 30 4.78 8.13 -1.19
CA ILE A 30 5.17 7.52 0.08
C ILE A 30 6.53 6.83 -0.20
N PRO A 31 7.61 7.18 0.54
CA PRO A 31 8.91 6.56 0.34
C PRO A 31 8.78 5.03 0.33
N HIS A 32 9.51 4.35 -0.54
CA HIS A 32 9.41 2.89 -0.70
C HIS A 32 9.53 2.11 0.61
N GLU A 33 10.34 2.64 1.54
CA GLU A 33 10.50 2.07 2.87
C GLU A 33 9.24 2.27 3.74
N ALA A 34 8.56 3.41 3.60
CA ALA A 34 7.30 3.65 4.30
C ALA A 34 6.20 2.69 3.84
N ILE A 35 6.08 2.42 2.52
CA ILE A 35 5.14 1.41 2.02
C ILE A 35 5.46 0.02 2.57
N ARG A 36 6.73 -0.37 2.62
CA ARG A 36 7.14 -1.65 3.21
C ARG A 36 6.69 -1.76 4.66
N LEU A 37 6.91 -0.69 5.41
CA LEU A 37 6.51 -0.62 6.81
C LEU A 37 5.00 -0.74 6.96
N HIS A 38 4.22 0.01 6.17
CA HIS A 38 2.75 -0.04 6.23
C HIS A 38 2.19 -1.41 5.85
N LEU A 39 2.72 -2.06 4.81
CA LEU A 39 2.30 -3.42 4.45
C LEU A 39 2.52 -4.39 5.62
N ARG A 40 3.70 -4.32 6.25
CA ARG A 40 4.05 -5.19 7.37
C ARG A 40 3.25 -4.87 8.63
N LEU A 41 3.07 -3.60 8.97
CA LEU A 41 2.25 -3.18 10.12
C LEU A 41 0.80 -3.63 9.94
N THR A 42 0.22 -3.46 8.76
CA THR A 42 -1.14 -3.92 8.47
C THR A 42 -1.24 -5.44 8.58
N ALA A 43 -0.29 -6.19 8.02
CA ALA A 43 -0.25 -7.64 8.14
C ALA A 43 -0.08 -8.11 9.58
N SER A 44 0.78 -7.45 10.37
CA SER A 44 0.97 -7.74 11.79
C SER A 44 -0.29 -7.50 12.62
N SER A 45 -1.04 -6.44 12.29
CA SER A 45 -2.29 -6.08 12.98
C SER A 45 -3.42 -7.09 12.75
N ILE A 46 -3.38 -7.84 11.64
CA ILE A 46 -4.29 -8.97 11.41
C ILE A 46 -4.11 -10.04 12.50
N TYR A 47 -2.87 -10.38 12.83
CA TYR A 47 -2.55 -11.35 13.90
C TYR A 47 -2.83 -10.78 15.29
N GLU A 48 -2.53 -9.50 15.51
CA GLU A 48 -2.83 -8.81 16.77
C GLU A 48 -4.33 -8.84 17.06
N PHE A 49 -5.16 -8.51 16.08
CA PHE A 49 -6.61 -8.59 16.20
C PHE A 49 -7.09 -10.01 16.50
N HIS A 50 -6.56 -11.01 15.79
CA HIS A 50 -6.91 -12.41 16.04
C HIS A 50 -6.54 -12.84 17.46
N LYS A 51 -5.33 -12.49 17.92
CA LYS A 51 -4.88 -12.80 19.28
C LYS A 51 -5.78 -12.17 20.37
N ALA A 52 -6.27 -10.95 20.12
CA ALA A 52 -7.12 -10.23 21.06
C ALA A 52 -8.58 -10.72 21.07
N THR A 53 -9.09 -11.18 19.93
CA THR A 53 -10.54 -11.45 19.74
C THR A 53 -10.88 -12.91 19.49
N GLY A 54 -9.91 -13.75 19.16
CA GLY A 54 -10.09 -15.16 18.76
C GLY A 54 -10.65 -15.33 17.33
N ARG A 55 -10.93 -14.25 16.59
CA ARG A 55 -11.44 -14.30 15.22
C ARG A 55 -10.53 -13.55 14.25
N TRP A 56 -10.54 -13.90 12.98
CA TRP A 56 -9.82 -13.16 11.95
C TRP A 56 -10.60 -11.90 11.53
N PRO A 57 -9.91 -10.78 11.27
CA PRO A 57 -10.57 -9.58 10.79
C PRO A 57 -11.12 -9.80 9.38
N LYS A 58 -12.25 -9.17 9.07
CA LYS A 58 -12.92 -9.28 7.76
C LYS A 58 -12.99 -7.94 7.02
N VAL A 59 -12.83 -6.86 7.73
CA VAL A 59 -12.92 -5.49 7.21
C VAL A 59 -11.87 -4.60 7.87
N ALA A 60 -11.56 -3.49 7.23
CA ALA A 60 -10.57 -2.55 7.75
C ALA A 60 -10.93 -2.02 9.16
N ASP A 61 -12.20 -1.83 9.46
CA ASP A 61 -12.66 -1.35 10.78
C ASP A 61 -12.25 -2.28 11.92
N ASP A 62 -12.12 -3.57 11.68
CA ASP A 62 -11.64 -4.52 12.67
C ASP A 62 -10.23 -4.16 13.18
N LEU A 63 -9.39 -3.54 12.32
CA LEU A 63 -8.02 -3.16 12.67
C LEU A 63 -7.92 -1.85 13.48
N ALA A 64 -9.03 -1.12 13.66
CA ALA A 64 -9.03 0.15 14.39
C ALA A 64 -8.63 0.02 15.87
N SER A 65 -8.78 -1.17 16.45
CA SER A 65 -8.41 -1.47 17.84
C SER A 65 -6.98 -1.97 18.02
N THR A 66 -6.22 -2.11 16.91
CA THR A 66 -4.85 -2.64 16.93
C THR A 66 -3.80 -1.53 17.03
N SER A 67 -2.55 -1.91 17.24
CA SER A 67 -1.41 -0.99 17.27
C SER A 67 -1.23 -0.20 15.96
N LEU A 68 -1.77 -0.68 14.84
CA LEU A 68 -1.75 0.01 13.55
C LEU A 68 -2.39 1.40 13.64
N ALA A 69 -3.56 1.50 14.26
CA ALA A 69 -4.28 2.77 14.42
C ALA A 69 -3.51 3.78 15.29
N GLN A 70 -2.73 3.29 16.25
CA GLN A 70 -1.91 4.12 17.13
C GLN A 70 -0.60 4.55 16.47
N THR A 71 0.00 3.67 15.67
CA THR A 71 1.32 3.88 15.07
C THR A 71 1.27 4.66 13.76
N SER A 72 0.19 4.53 13.01
CA SER A 72 0.02 5.14 11.69
C SER A 72 -1.30 5.89 11.58
N PRO A 73 -1.36 7.21 11.81
CA PRO A 73 -2.61 7.98 11.73
C PRO A 73 -3.27 7.94 10.33
N TYR A 74 -2.52 7.60 9.30
CA TYR A 74 -3.01 7.53 7.91
C TYR A 74 -3.36 6.12 7.44
N TRP A 75 -3.30 5.12 8.32
CA TRP A 75 -3.49 3.71 7.96
C TRP A 75 -4.82 3.48 7.21
N ARG A 76 -5.89 4.11 7.67
CA ARG A 76 -7.21 3.98 7.07
C ARG A 76 -7.24 4.54 5.65
N THR A 77 -6.69 5.75 5.46
CA THR A 77 -6.58 6.37 4.14
C THR A 77 -5.79 5.52 3.16
N LEU A 78 -4.73 4.84 3.62
CA LEU A 78 -3.92 3.96 2.77
C LEU A 78 -4.68 2.71 2.31
N ILE A 79 -5.58 2.19 3.14
CA ILE A 79 -6.44 1.06 2.77
C ILE A 79 -7.58 1.54 1.87
N ASP A 80 -8.27 2.61 2.23
CA ASP A 80 -9.44 3.12 1.51
C ASP A 80 -9.10 3.61 0.10
N ASN A 81 -7.91 4.18 -0.11
CA ASN A 81 -7.45 4.61 -1.43
C ASN A 81 -6.72 3.50 -2.22
N GLY A 82 -6.62 2.29 -1.68
CA GLY A 82 -5.98 1.14 -2.31
C GLY A 82 -4.45 1.17 -2.35
N SER A 83 -3.79 2.13 -1.69
CA SER A 83 -2.32 2.15 -1.58
C SER A 83 -1.80 0.92 -0.83
N VAL A 84 -2.55 0.47 0.17
CA VAL A 84 -2.36 -0.79 0.87
C VAL A 84 -3.61 -1.64 0.68
N ALA A 85 -3.53 -2.66 -0.15
CA ALA A 85 -4.61 -3.61 -0.31
C ALA A 85 -4.44 -4.76 0.69
N VAL A 86 -5.54 -5.19 1.30
CA VAL A 86 -5.58 -6.29 2.28
C VAL A 86 -6.34 -7.46 1.69
N VAL A 87 -5.76 -8.64 1.79
CA VAL A 87 -6.42 -9.90 1.45
C VAL A 87 -7.03 -10.47 2.72
N TRP A 88 -8.33 -10.30 2.86
CA TRP A 88 -9.07 -10.84 4.01
C TRP A 88 -9.22 -12.34 3.88
N ASN A 89 -8.43 -13.10 4.63
CA ASN A 89 -8.37 -14.54 4.54
C ASN A 89 -8.77 -15.17 5.87
N SER A 90 -9.72 -16.11 5.83
CA SER A 90 -10.18 -16.87 7.00
C SER A 90 -9.33 -18.12 7.29
N ASP A 91 -8.48 -18.53 6.35
CA ASP A 91 -7.70 -19.78 6.45
C ASP A 91 -6.34 -19.57 7.10
N LEU A 92 -6.09 -18.40 7.67
CA LEU A 92 -4.87 -18.08 8.40
C LEU A 92 -4.75 -18.95 9.65
N LYS A 93 -3.54 -19.44 9.88
CA LYS A 93 -3.15 -20.12 11.12
C LYS A 93 -2.63 -19.08 12.12
N PRO A 94 -2.77 -19.34 13.45
CA PRO A 94 -2.34 -18.39 14.48
C PRO A 94 -0.84 -18.07 14.46
N ASP A 95 0.02 -19.05 14.11
CA ASP A 95 1.45 -18.80 13.95
C ASP A 95 1.73 -18.24 12.54
N PRO A 96 2.31 -17.04 12.42
CA PRO A 96 2.68 -16.46 11.12
C PRO A 96 3.55 -17.38 10.26
N LYS A 97 4.45 -18.15 10.85
CA LYS A 97 5.37 -19.05 10.13
C LYS A 97 4.64 -20.09 9.29
N ASP A 98 3.46 -20.53 9.73
CA ASP A 98 2.63 -21.49 9.02
C ASP A 98 1.90 -20.91 7.80
N ASN A 99 1.99 -19.59 7.61
CA ASN A 99 1.29 -18.84 6.56
C ASN A 99 2.25 -18.27 5.49
N ALA A 100 3.48 -18.79 5.37
CA ALA A 100 4.51 -18.28 4.46
C ALA A 100 4.09 -18.23 2.98
N SER A 101 3.10 -19.04 2.58
CA SER A 101 2.56 -19.06 1.22
C SER A 101 1.30 -18.21 1.03
N LEU A 102 0.73 -17.64 2.10
CA LEU A 102 -0.49 -16.82 2.03
C LEU A 102 -0.13 -15.35 1.86
N LEU A 103 -0.77 -14.70 0.90
CA LEU A 103 -0.65 -13.26 0.69
C LEU A 103 -1.57 -12.52 1.66
N LEU A 104 -1.06 -11.54 2.40
CA LEU A 104 -1.86 -10.73 3.33
C LEU A 104 -2.09 -9.31 2.84
N THR A 105 -1.03 -8.63 2.42
CA THR A 105 -1.15 -7.25 1.97
C THR A 105 -0.27 -6.99 0.75
N TYR A 106 -0.66 -6.04 -0.10
CA TYR A 106 0.14 -5.62 -1.24
C TYR A 106 -0.07 -4.15 -1.56
N ASN A 107 0.93 -3.56 -2.22
CA ASN A 107 0.83 -2.20 -2.72
C ASN A 107 0.26 -2.21 -4.14
N ASN A 108 -0.94 -1.65 -4.31
CA ASN A 108 -1.60 -1.56 -5.61
C ASN A 108 -1.28 -0.24 -6.35
N ALA A 109 -0.71 0.75 -5.66
CA ALA A 109 -0.39 2.06 -6.21
C ALA A 109 1.11 2.34 -6.08
N GLY A 110 1.81 2.58 -7.19
CA GLY A 110 3.19 3.05 -7.14
C GLY A 110 4.00 2.90 -8.41
N LEU A 111 5.17 3.50 -8.41
CA LEU A 111 6.08 3.54 -9.54
C LEU A 111 6.46 2.13 -10.04
N PHE A 112 6.52 1.15 -9.14
CA PHE A 112 6.89 -0.23 -9.47
C PHE A 112 5.77 -1.02 -10.13
N SER A 113 4.50 -0.64 -9.96
CA SER A 113 3.41 -1.25 -10.74
C SER A 113 3.58 -0.93 -12.24
N LYS A 114 4.12 0.26 -12.57
CA LYS A 114 4.50 0.63 -13.95
C LYS A 114 5.65 -0.20 -14.50
N LEU A 115 6.49 -0.79 -13.64
CA LEU A 115 7.59 -1.70 -13.99
C LEU A 115 7.17 -3.18 -13.92
N GLY A 116 5.87 -3.47 -13.78
CA GLY A 116 5.34 -4.83 -13.67
C GLY A 116 5.73 -5.56 -12.37
N ARG A 117 6.13 -4.82 -11.33
CA ARG A 117 6.47 -5.38 -10.01
C ARG A 117 5.63 -4.73 -8.93
N VAL A 118 5.19 -5.53 -7.98
CA VAL A 118 4.36 -5.13 -6.85
C VAL A 118 5.02 -5.57 -5.56
N ARG A 119 5.06 -4.71 -4.55
CA ARG A 119 5.51 -5.10 -3.21
C ARG A 119 4.38 -5.80 -2.47
N VAL A 120 4.69 -6.94 -1.89
CA VAL A 120 3.74 -7.77 -1.14
C VAL A 120 4.26 -8.05 0.26
N CYS A 121 3.35 -8.37 1.18
CA CYS A 121 3.65 -8.95 2.47
C CYS A 121 2.91 -10.28 2.60
N TRP A 122 3.67 -11.32 2.91
CA TRP A 122 3.18 -12.66 3.11
C TRP A 122 2.70 -12.89 4.55
N GLY A 123 2.04 -14.02 4.79
CA GLY A 123 1.55 -14.38 6.10
C GLY A 123 2.63 -14.58 7.16
N ASP A 124 3.85 -14.89 6.77
CA ASP A 124 5.02 -14.93 7.66
C ASP A 124 5.64 -13.53 7.93
N LEU A 125 4.95 -12.46 7.52
CA LEU A 125 5.36 -11.06 7.63
C LEU A 125 6.60 -10.70 6.80
N ARG A 126 7.04 -11.56 5.92
CA ARG A 126 8.09 -11.28 4.93
C ARG A 126 7.55 -10.37 3.84
N THR A 127 8.35 -9.36 3.47
CA THR A 127 8.03 -8.46 2.37
C THR A 127 9.01 -8.63 1.22
N GLU A 128 8.48 -8.69 -0.01
CA GLU A 128 9.28 -8.80 -1.22
C GLU A 128 8.60 -8.15 -2.42
N TYR A 129 9.31 -8.07 -3.55
CA TYR A 129 8.73 -7.68 -4.82
C TYR A 129 8.41 -8.93 -5.65
N VAL A 130 7.18 -9.00 -6.13
CA VAL A 130 6.72 -10.05 -7.05
C VAL A 130 6.33 -9.41 -8.38
N LYS A 131 6.28 -10.23 -9.44
CA LYS A 131 5.69 -9.79 -10.72
C LYS A 131 4.18 -9.64 -10.56
N GLU A 132 3.60 -8.68 -11.28
CA GLU A 132 2.16 -8.44 -11.24
C GLU A 132 1.34 -9.67 -11.67
N GLU A 133 1.84 -10.43 -12.65
CA GLU A 133 1.20 -11.68 -13.11
C GLU A 133 1.14 -12.75 -12.01
N ASP A 134 2.23 -12.90 -11.22
CA ASP A 134 2.30 -13.82 -10.10
C ASP A 134 1.35 -13.41 -8.98
N LEU A 135 1.26 -12.09 -8.69
CA LEU A 135 0.31 -11.55 -7.74
C LEU A 135 -1.14 -11.86 -8.15
N ARG A 136 -1.50 -11.61 -9.43
CA ARG A 136 -2.85 -11.89 -9.94
C ARG A 136 -3.20 -13.36 -9.86
N SER A 137 -2.26 -14.24 -10.21
CA SER A 137 -2.42 -15.70 -10.07
C SER A 137 -2.68 -16.09 -8.62
N LYS A 138 -1.93 -15.51 -7.69
CA LYS A 138 -2.06 -15.77 -6.26
C LYS A 138 -3.39 -15.29 -5.69
N LEU A 139 -3.82 -14.09 -6.02
CA LEU A 139 -5.13 -13.55 -5.63
C LEU A 139 -6.27 -14.45 -6.10
N LYS A 140 -6.21 -14.92 -7.36
CA LYS A 140 -7.21 -15.86 -7.91
C LYS A 140 -7.25 -17.18 -7.18
N SER A 141 -6.10 -17.68 -6.70
CA SER A 141 -6.05 -18.95 -5.95
C SER A 141 -6.58 -18.83 -4.52
N GLN A 142 -6.46 -17.64 -3.90
CA GLN A 142 -6.94 -17.38 -2.53
C GLN A 142 -8.39 -16.91 -2.45
N SER A 143 -9.02 -16.56 -3.58
CA SER A 143 -10.43 -16.13 -3.65
C SER A 143 -11.43 -17.28 -3.83
N ARG A 144 -10.95 -18.52 -3.83
CA ARG A 144 -11.76 -19.75 -3.88
C ARG A 144 -11.99 -20.34 -2.51
#